data_713a97c57c9ed719469711b5ecd4544b
#
_entry.id   713a97c57c9ed719469711b5ecd4544b
#
_cell.length_a   1.000
_cell.length_b   1.000
_cell.length_c   1.000
_cell.angle_alpha   90.00
_cell.angle_beta   90.00
_cell.angle_gamma   90.00
#
_symmetry.space_group_name_H-M   'P 1'
#
loop_
_entity.id
_entity.type
_entity.pdbx_description
1 polymer ?
#
loop_
_entity_poly.entity_id
_entity_poly.type
_entity_poly.pdbx_seq_one_letter_code
_entity_poly.pdbx_strand_id
1 'polypeptide(L)'
;MHALMILCLAFDLAAIKLEPNLERRSERALDNAAGAMDTARDASSAGESEKVKAAVEELRDSVDLAYQSLVDSGKSARRSPKFFKRAELKTRELMRRLEGLAQAVDAEDRVFVVSVRDRVSQVHDNLIQDIMQKK
;
A
#
# COMPACT_ATOMS: atom_id res chain seq x y z
N MET A 1 18.38 22.07 5.81
CA MET A 1 18.94 20.79 6.27
C MET A 1 17.88 19.73 6.54
N HIS A 2 16.72 20.10 7.06
CA HIS A 2 15.67 19.13 7.31
C HIS A 2 15.06 18.54 6.03
N ALA A 3 15.08 19.28 4.94
CA ALA A 3 14.58 18.81 3.65
C ALA A 3 15.38 17.61 3.12
N LEU A 4 16.68 17.55 3.40
CA LEU A 4 17.52 16.42 2.98
C LEU A 4 17.19 15.13 3.74
N MET A 5 16.81 15.24 5.02
CA MET A 5 16.41 14.07 5.78
C MET A 5 15.07 13.51 5.32
N ILE A 6 14.17 14.38 4.86
CA ILE A 6 12.88 13.95 4.32
C ILE A 6 13.12 13.17 3.02
N LEU A 7 14.09 13.59 2.20
CA LEU A 7 14.45 12.88 0.98
C LEU A 7 15.07 11.51 1.26
N CYS A 8 15.82 11.38 2.37
CA CYS A 8 16.36 10.09 2.77
C CYS A 8 15.29 9.11 3.23
N LEU A 9 14.11 9.61 3.60
CA LEU A 9 12.96 8.81 3.94
C LEU A 9 12.06 8.59 2.73
N ALA A 10 12.48 9.09 1.55
CA ALA A 10 11.71 8.88 0.33
C ALA A 10 11.63 7.39 0.02
N PHE A 11 10.44 6.97 -0.26
CA PHE A 11 10.15 5.59 -0.57
C PHE A 11 10.57 5.29 -2.01
N ASP A 12 10.80 4.02 -2.31
CA ASP A 12 11.37 3.59 -3.58
C ASP A 12 10.34 3.42 -4.70
N LEU A 13 9.18 4.06 -4.61
CA LEU A 13 8.11 3.82 -5.58
C LEU A 13 8.55 4.14 -7.01
N ALA A 14 9.30 5.22 -7.21
CA ALA A 14 9.79 5.59 -8.53
C ALA A 14 10.69 4.49 -9.13
N ALA A 15 11.57 3.92 -8.31
CA ALA A 15 12.44 2.82 -8.74
C ALA A 15 11.64 1.55 -9.01
N ILE A 16 10.62 1.29 -8.20
CA ILE A 16 9.77 0.10 -8.35
C ILE A 16 9.00 0.15 -9.67
N LYS A 17 8.56 1.33 -10.09
CA LYS A 17 7.87 1.51 -11.37
C LYS A 17 8.71 1.09 -12.56
N LEU A 18 10.03 1.08 -12.41
CA LEU A 18 10.96 0.69 -13.48
C LEU A 18 11.17 -0.83 -13.55
N GLU A 19 10.65 -1.59 -12.59
CA GLU A 19 10.77 -3.05 -12.62
C GLU A 19 9.99 -3.60 -13.81
N PRO A 20 10.65 -4.26 -14.79
CA PRO A 20 9.98 -4.73 -15.99
C PRO A 20 9.10 -5.96 -15.77
N ASN A 21 9.42 -6.80 -14.79
CA ASN A 21 8.61 -7.95 -14.45
C ASN A 21 7.42 -7.48 -13.62
N LEU A 22 6.21 -7.59 -14.16
CA LEU A 22 5.01 -7.02 -13.55
C LEU A 22 4.63 -7.70 -12.25
N GLU A 23 4.79 -9.02 -12.16
CA GLU A 23 4.52 -9.74 -10.92
C GLU A 23 5.49 -9.34 -9.83
N ARG A 24 6.75 -9.18 -10.19
CA ARG A 24 7.79 -8.72 -9.25
C ARG A 24 7.57 -7.27 -8.85
N ARG A 25 7.12 -6.44 -9.80
CA ARG A 25 6.76 -5.04 -9.50
C ARG A 25 5.67 -4.99 -8.45
N SER A 26 4.64 -5.82 -8.61
CA SER A 26 3.55 -5.93 -7.64
C SER A 26 4.07 -6.29 -6.25
N GLU A 27 4.91 -7.31 -6.19
CA GLU A 27 5.49 -7.78 -4.93
C GLU A 27 6.31 -6.69 -4.24
N ARG A 28 7.16 -6.01 -5.02
CA ARG A 28 7.99 -4.93 -4.49
C ARG A 28 7.15 -3.73 -4.04
N ALA A 29 6.08 -3.43 -4.76
CA ALA A 29 5.18 -2.35 -4.38
C ALA A 29 4.46 -2.65 -3.06
N LEU A 30 4.06 -3.91 -2.84
CA LEU A 30 3.45 -4.31 -1.58
C LEU A 30 4.42 -4.21 -0.41
N ASP A 31 5.68 -4.57 -0.63
CA ASP A 31 6.72 -4.42 0.39
C ASP A 31 6.94 -2.94 0.71
N ASN A 32 6.91 -2.09 -0.31
CA ASN A 32 7.03 -0.64 -0.11
C ASN A 32 5.85 -0.10 0.70
N ALA A 33 4.65 -0.60 0.44
CA ALA A 33 3.46 -0.22 1.21
C ALA A 33 3.61 -0.60 2.68
N ALA A 34 4.12 -1.79 2.96
CA ALA A 34 4.34 -2.24 4.33
C ALA A 34 5.37 -1.35 5.04
N GLY A 35 6.44 -0.98 4.36
CA GLY A 35 7.44 -0.04 4.90
C GLY A 35 6.85 1.33 5.17
N ALA A 36 6.00 1.82 4.26
CA ALA A 36 5.32 3.09 4.45
C ALA A 36 4.37 3.05 5.65
N MET A 37 3.71 1.91 5.87
CA MET A 37 2.86 1.72 7.05
C MET A 37 3.67 1.82 8.34
N ASP A 38 4.84 1.20 8.39
CA ASP A 38 5.73 1.28 9.54
C ASP A 38 6.14 2.73 9.81
N THR A 39 6.50 3.45 8.75
CA THR A 39 6.86 4.86 8.86
C THR A 39 5.68 5.70 9.39
N ALA A 40 4.47 5.45 8.89
CA ALA A 40 3.28 6.17 9.33
C ALA A 40 3.00 5.93 10.82
N ARG A 41 3.14 4.70 11.28
CA ARG A 41 2.95 4.36 12.69
C ARG A 41 3.96 5.07 13.56
N ASP A 42 5.22 5.04 13.19
CA ASP A 42 6.28 5.69 13.95
C ASP A 42 6.10 7.20 13.99
N ALA A 43 5.72 7.80 12.85
CA ALA A 43 5.46 9.23 12.77
C ALA A 43 4.25 9.63 13.63
N SER A 44 3.21 8.79 13.66
CA SER A 44 2.05 9.02 14.52
C SER A 44 2.45 9.05 16.00
N SER A 45 3.27 8.08 16.41
CA SER A 45 3.76 8.02 17.80
C SER A 45 4.61 9.23 18.16
N ALA A 46 5.31 9.81 17.19
CA ALA A 46 6.15 10.98 17.38
C ALA A 46 5.38 12.31 17.22
N GLY A 47 4.11 12.26 16.89
CA GLY A 47 3.29 13.46 16.69
C GLY A 47 3.61 14.22 15.40
N GLU A 48 4.16 13.56 14.40
CA GLU A 48 4.60 14.17 13.14
C GLU A 48 3.53 14.01 12.06
N SER A 49 2.51 14.86 12.11
CA SER A 49 1.32 14.77 11.24
C SER A 49 1.66 14.79 9.75
N GLU A 50 2.55 15.68 9.31
CA GLU A 50 2.91 15.78 7.89
C GLU A 50 3.59 14.49 7.40
N LYS A 51 4.38 13.88 8.25
CA LYS A 51 5.07 12.63 7.93
C LYS A 51 4.07 11.47 7.86
N VAL A 52 3.06 11.47 8.73
CA VAL A 52 1.97 10.50 8.66
C VAL A 52 1.28 10.58 7.31
N LYS A 53 0.90 11.79 6.90
CA LYS A 53 0.21 11.99 5.62
C LYS A 53 1.05 11.52 4.44
N ALA A 54 2.33 11.89 4.41
CA ALA A 54 3.22 11.49 3.32
C ALA A 54 3.37 9.97 3.24
N ALA A 55 3.53 9.32 4.38
CA ALA A 55 3.68 7.87 4.42
C ALA A 55 2.40 7.15 4.02
N VAL A 56 1.24 7.62 4.46
CA VAL A 56 -0.04 7.02 4.11
C VAL A 56 -0.35 7.21 2.63
N GLU A 57 0.02 8.36 2.07
CA GLU A 57 -0.10 8.61 0.63
C GLU A 57 0.78 7.65 -0.17
N GLU A 58 2.01 7.45 0.27
CA GLU A 58 2.93 6.50 -0.37
C GLU A 58 2.36 5.08 -0.32
N LEU A 59 1.78 4.70 0.81
CA LEU A 59 1.13 3.40 0.96
C LEU A 59 0.02 3.23 -0.08
N ARG A 60 -0.84 4.23 -0.21
CA ARG A 60 -1.94 4.19 -1.19
C ARG A 60 -1.41 3.99 -2.61
N ASP A 61 -0.44 4.80 -2.99
CA ASP A 61 0.13 4.74 -4.33
C ASP A 61 0.81 3.39 -4.59
N SER A 62 1.44 2.83 -3.56
CA SER A 62 2.10 1.53 -3.65
C SER A 62 1.07 0.40 -3.85
N VAL A 63 -0.04 0.45 -3.13
CA VAL A 63 -1.11 -0.55 -3.28
C VAL A 63 -1.73 -0.45 -4.67
N ASP A 64 -1.98 0.76 -5.16
CA ASP A 64 -2.51 0.96 -6.50
C ASP A 64 -1.55 0.41 -7.57
N LEU A 65 -0.26 0.68 -7.43
CA LEU A 65 0.75 0.16 -8.35
C LEU A 65 0.80 -1.37 -8.31
N ALA A 66 0.72 -1.95 -7.10
CA ALA A 66 0.75 -3.39 -6.95
C ALA A 66 -0.40 -4.06 -7.69
N TYR A 67 -1.61 -3.55 -7.50
CA TYR A 67 -2.79 -4.11 -8.15
C TYR A 67 -2.75 -3.89 -9.66
N GLN A 68 -2.42 -2.69 -10.10
CA GLN A 68 -2.33 -2.38 -11.53
C GLN A 68 -1.30 -3.25 -12.22
N SER A 69 -0.18 -3.53 -11.57
CA SER A 69 0.85 -4.41 -12.13
C SER A 69 0.34 -5.83 -12.37
N LEU A 70 -0.49 -6.34 -11.45
CA LEU A 70 -1.11 -7.65 -11.64
C LEU A 70 -2.10 -7.63 -12.80
N VAL A 71 -2.90 -6.58 -12.91
CA VAL A 71 -3.84 -6.42 -14.02
C VAL A 71 -3.07 -6.35 -15.35
N ASP A 72 -2.01 -5.55 -15.39
CA ASP A 72 -1.21 -5.35 -16.61
C ASP A 72 -0.48 -6.61 -17.04
N SER A 73 -0.22 -7.53 -16.10
CA SER A 73 0.42 -8.81 -16.45
C SER A 73 -0.46 -9.66 -17.39
N GLY A 74 -1.75 -9.37 -17.44
CA GLY A 74 -2.70 -10.13 -18.25
C GLY A 74 -2.98 -11.52 -17.70
N LYS A 75 -2.40 -11.89 -16.58
CA LYS A 75 -2.62 -13.19 -15.97
C LYS A 75 -3.76 -13.12 -14.96
N SER A 76 -4.61 -14.14 -14.98
CA SER A 76 -5.66 -14.27 -13.96
C SER A 76 -5.06 -14.76 -12.64
N ALA A 77 -5.84 -14.65 -11.57
CA ALA A 77 -5.45 -15.22 -10.29
C ALA A 77 -5.23 -16.73 -10.38
N ARG A 78 -5.89 -17.37 -11.32
CA ARG A 78 -5.75 -18.81 -11.57
C ARG A 78 -4.40 -19.15 -12.15
N ARG A 79 -3.87 -18.30 -13.03
CA ARG A 79 -2.57 -18.51 -13.70
C ARG A 79 -1.41 -17.99 -12.86
N SER A 80 -1.67 -17.07 -11.95
CA SER A 80 -0.66 -16.47 -11.09
C SER A 80 -1.13 -16.44 -9.63
N PRO A 81 -1.52 -17.61 -9.08
CA PRO A 81 -2.18 -17.65 -7.76
C PRO A 81 -1.31 -17.13 -6.64
N LYS A 82 -0.01 -17.38 -6.71
CA LYS A 82 0.92 -16.94 -5.67
C LYS A 82 0.91 -15.42 -5.47
N PHE A 83 0.92 -14.67 -6.57
CA PHE A 83 1.01 -13.21 -6.50
C PHE A 83 -0.32 -12.58 -6.11
N PHE A 84 -1.42 -13.11 -6.61
CA PHE A 84 -2.75 -12.63 -6.22
C PHE A 84 -3.04 -12.93 -4.75
N LYS A 85 -2.66 -14.10 -4.28
CA LYS A 85 -2.87 -14.49 -2.89
C LYS A 85 -2.02 -13.65 -1.94
N ARG A 86 -0.79 -13.38 -2.32
CA ARG A 86 0.10 -12.50 -1.55
C ARG A 86 -0.49 -11.09 -1.45
N ALA A 87 -0.98 -10.56 -2.57
CA ALA A 87 -1.60 -9.24 -2.59
C ALA A 87 -2.84 -9.19 -1.69
N GLU A 88 -3.66 -10.23 -1.71
CA GLU A 88 -4.84 -10.32 -0.85
C GLU A 88 -4.44 -10.29 0.64
N LEU A 89 -3.46 -11.08 1.01
CA LEU A 89 -3.00 -11.14 2.40
C LEU A 89 -2.41 -9.80 2.85
N LYS A 90 -1.59 -9.18 2.01
CA LYS A 90 -0.97 -7.91 2.33
C LYS A 90 -1.97 -6.77 2.45
N THR A 91 -2.93 -6.69 1.53
CA THR A 91 -3.94 -5.64 1.59
C THR A 91 -4.84 -5.84 2.82
N ARG A 92 -5.16 -7.07 3.17
CA ARG A 92 -5.93 -7.36 4.38
C ARG A 92 -5.21 -6.86 5.63
N GLU A 93 -3.92 -7.13 5.72
CA GLU A 93 -3.11 -6.66 6.86
C GLU A 93 -3.03 -5.15 6.90
N LEU A 94 -2.81 -4.51 5.74
CA LEU A 94 -2.73 -3.05 5.65
C LEU A 94 -4.04 -2.38 6.08
N MET A 95 -5.17 -2.93 5.68
CA MET A 95 -6.48 -2.42 6.10
C MET A 95 -6.60 -2.40 7.61
N ARG A 96 -6.23 -3.50 8.26
CA ARG A 96 -6.31 -3.61 9.72
C ARG A 96 -5.38 -2.62 10.40
N ARG A 97 -4.18 -2.46 9.88
CA ARG A 97 -3.21 -1.53 10.44
C ARG A 97 -3.63 -0.07 10.23
N LEU A 98 -4.23 0.24 9.08
CA LEU A 98 -4.78 1.57 8.83
C LEU A 98 -5.94 1.91 9.76
N GLU A 99 -6.77 0.93 10.09
CA GLU A 99 -7.84 1.13 11.08
C GLU A 99 -7.27 1.50 12.43
N GLY A 100 -6.22 0.82 12.88
CA GLY A 100 -5.54 1.15 14.12
C GLY A 100 -4.91 2.54 14.08
N LEU A 101 -4.28 2.89 12.96
CA LEU A 101 -3.69 4.21 12.78
C LEU A 101 -4.75 5.31 12.82
N ALA A 102 -5.90 5.08 12.19
CA ALA A 102 -7.00 6.05 12.18
C ALA A 102 -7.47 6.40 13.60
N GLN A 103 -7.42 5.43 14.50
CA GLN A 103 -7.79 5.67 15.89
C GLN A 103 -6.69 6.37 16.70
N ALA A 104 -5.45 6.25 16.25
CA ALA A 104 -4.30 6.82 16.97
C ALA A 104 -4.01 8.26 16.58
N VAL A 105 -4.41 8.70 15.39
CA VAL A 105 -4.17 10.06 14.91
C VAL A 105 -5.30 10.99 15.34
N ASP A 106 -5.08 12.31 15.21
CA ASP A 106 -6.13 13.28 15.51
C ASP A 106 -7.26 13.24 14.47
N ALA A 107 -8.34 13.98 14.77
CA ALA A 107 -9.54 13.96 13.95
C ALA A 107 -9.29 14.40 12.49
N GLU A 108 -8.38 15.37 12.32
CA GLU A 108 -8.07 15.90 11.01
C GLU A 108 -7.34 14.86 10.15
N ASP A 109 -6.32 14.22 10.71
CA ASP A 109 -5.57 13.18 9.98
C ASP A 109 -6.40 11.92 9.77
N ARG A 110 -7.34 11.66 10.68
CA ARG A 110 -8.20 10.47 10.59
C ARG A 110 -9.00 10.43 9.29
N VAL A 111 -9.51 11.57 8.85
CA VAL A 111 -10.29 11.63 7.60
C VAL A 111 -9.45 11.11 6.43
N PHE A 112 -8.21 11.54 6.33
CA PHE A 112 -7.31 11.09 5.27
C PHE A 112 -6.96 9.61 5.41
N VAL A 113 -6.62 9.17 6.60
CA VAL A 113 -6.25 7.76 6.85
C VAL A 113 -7.42 6.83 6.51
N VAL A 114 -8.64 7.21 6.90
CA VAL A 114 -9.84 6.42 6.58
C VAL A 114 -10.06 6.37 5.07
N SER A 115 -9.84 7.47 4.36
CA SER A 115 -10.01 7.48 2.90
C SER A 115 -9.03 6.52 2.23
N VAL A 116 -7.80 6.43 2.73
CA VAL A 116 -6.81 5.49 2.19
C VAL A 116 -7.17 4.05 2.57
N ARG A 117 -7.62 3.82 3.80
CA ARG A 117 -8.11 2.51 4.20
C ARG A 117 -9.22 2.03 3.25
N ASP A 118 -10.14 2.92 2.91
CA ASP A 118 -11.24 2.58 2.01
C ASP A 118 -10.72 2.24 0.61
N ARG A 119 -9.70 2.94 0.15
CA ARG A 119 -9.07 2.62 -1.14
C ARG A 119 -8.41 1.25 -1.12
N VAL A 120 -7.68 0.93 -0.05
CA VAL A 120 -7.05 -0.38 0.11
C VAL A 120 -8.12 -1.48 0.18
N SER A 121 -9.23 -1.20 0.88
CA SER A 121 -10.36 -2.12 0.96
C SER A 121 -10.94 -2.42 -0.41
N GLN A 122 -11.07 -1.40 -1.26
CA GLN A 122 -11.57 -1.58 -2.62
C GLN A 122 -10.64 -2.48 -3.45
N VAL A 123 -9.34 -2.26 -3.36
CA VAL A 123 -8.35 -3.12 -4.02
C VAL A 123 -8.45 -4.54 -3.50
N HIS A 124 -8.55 -4.70 -2.19
CA HIS A 124 -8.71 -6.01 -1.57
C HIS A 124 -9.96 -6.73 -2.09
N ASP A 125 -11.08 -6.03 -2.18
CA ASP A 125 -12.31 -6.62 -2.70
C ASP A 125 -12.14 -7.07 -4.15
N ASN A 126 -11.46 -6.28 -4.97
CA ASN A 126 -11.17 -6.65 -6.35
C ASN A 126 -10.31 -7.91 -6.42
N LEU A 127 -9.32 -8.02 -5.54
CA LEU A 127 -8.46 -9.20 -5.48
C LEU A 127 -9.25 -10.44 -5.08
N ILE A 128 -10.14 -10.31 -4.10
CA ILE A 128 -11.02 -11.43 -3.69
C ILE A 128 -11.88 -11.88 -4.88
N GLN A 129 -12.47 -10.95 -5.61
CA GLN A 129 -13.27 -11.29 -6.78
C GLN A 129 -12.44 -12.01 -7.84
N ASP A 130 -11.23 -11.52 -8.09
CA ASP A 130 -10.32 -12.13 -9.07
C ASP A 130 -9.95 -13.55 -8.67
N ILE A 131 -9.69 -13.78 -7.39
CA ILE A 131 -9.32 -15.10 -6.86
C ILE A 131 -10.50 -16.06 -6.94
N MET A 132 -11.71 -15.56 -6.71
CA MET A 132 -12.91 -16.39 -6.69
C MET A 132 -13.48 -16.70 -8.06
N GLN A 133 -13.00 -16.05 -9.11
CA GLN A 133 -13.45 -16.36 -10.46
C GLN A 133 -12.96 -17.73 -10.89
N LYS A 134 -13.88 -18.56 -11.38
CA LYS A 134 -13.62 -19.94 -11.74
C LYS A 134 -13.23 -20.15 -13.21
N LYS A 135 -12.75 -19.14 -13.87
CA LYS A 135 -12.36 -19.30 -15.28
C LYS A 135 -10.88 -19.44 -15.48
#